data_997694100a400b38ca2f930118795ae8
#
_entry.id   997694100a400b38ca2f930118795ae8
#
_cell.length_a   1.000
_cell.length_b   1.000
_cell.length_c   1.000
_cell.angle_alpha   90.00
_cell.angle_beta   90.00
_cell.angle_gamma   90.00
#
_symmetry.space_group_name_H-M   'P 1'
#
loop_
_entity.id
_entity.type
_entity.pdbx_description
1 polymer ?
#
loop_
_entity_poly.entity_id
_entity_poly.type
_entity_poly.pdbx_seq_one_letter_code
_entity_poly.pdbx_strand_id
1 'polypeptide(L)'
;RRVLFRSPLMMVSTKGRYALHVMIDLAEHQSEGYVPLKEIAARQEISEKYLESILKVLVQQRFLEGLRGKGGGYKLTRAPETYTVGSILRLTEGSLATVACLEEGAPACPRMAECRTYPLWYKLDGMISEYLDSVTLADLMQYPDAGNEYVIDRKSVV
;
A
#
# COMPACT_ATOMS: atom_id res chain seq x y z
N ARG A 1 33.12 -4.79 -6.26
CA ARG A 1 31.66 -4.93 -6.31
C ARG A 1 31.05 -4.00 -5.26
N ARG A 2 30.51 -2.88 -5.70
CA ARG A 2 29.70 -2.02 -4.83
C ARG A 2 28.40 -2.78 -4.54
N VAL A 3 28.29 -3.31 -3.34
CA VAL A 3 26.99 -3.72 -2.79
C VAL A 3 26.24 -2.42 -2.56
N LEU A 4 25.31 -2.11 -3.45
CA LEU A 4 24.31 -1.08 -3.21
C LEU A 4 23.43 -1.59 -2.08
N PHE A 5 23.74 -1.20 -0.85
CA PHE A 5 22.80 -1.24 0.25
C PHE A 5 21.64 -0.32 -0.15
N ARG A 6 20.60 -0.88 -0.76
CA ARG A 6 19.28 -0.28 -0.66
C ARG A 6 18.89 -0.47 0.79
N SER A 7 19.14 0.54 1.61
CA SER A 7 18.43 0.66 2.89
C SER A 7 16.95 0.65 2.56
N PRO A 8 16.17 -0.30 3.05
CA PRO A 8 14.74 -0.15 3.09
C PRO A 8 14.47 0.94 4.13
N LEU A 9 14.46 2.18 3.71
CA LEU A 9 13.78 3.23 4.47
C LEU A 9 12.33 2.77 4.56
N MET A 10 11.79 2.72 5.77
CA MET A 10 10.37 2.53 6.03
C MET A 10 9.59 3.73 5.48
N MET A 11 9.51 3.78 4.18
CA MET A 11 8.80 4.81 3.45
C MET A 11 7.89 4.11 2.46
N VAL A 12 6.58 4.28 2.65
CA VAL A 12 5.60 3.82 1.66
C VAL A 12 5.92 4.50 0.34
N SER A 13 6.20 3.71 -0.69
CA SER A 13 6.56 4.21 -2.01
C SER A 13 5.38 4.97 -2.66
N THR A 14 5.69 5.75 -3.68
CA THR A 14 4.65 6.36 -4.52
C THR A 14 3.72 5.30 -5.09
N LYS A 15 4.24 4.14 -5.49
CA LYS A 15 3.45 3.01 -6.00
C LYS A 15 2.47 2.48 -4.94
N GLY A 16 2.92 2.29 -3.70
CA GLY A 16 2.07 1.85 -2.59
C GLY A 16 0.95 2.83 -2.28
N ARG A 17 1.28 4.13 -2.24
CA ARG A 17 0.27 5.18 -2.02
C ARG A 17 -0.78 5.21 -3.13
N TYR A 18 -0.36 5.17 -4.40
CA TYR A 18 -1.32 5.12 -5.52
C TYR A 18 -2.11 3.82 -5.57
N ALA A 19 -1.55 2.70 -5.12
CA ALA A 19 -2.33 1.46 -5.03
C ALA A 19 -3.52 1.62 -4.07
N LEU A 20 -3.34 2.28 -2.93
CA LEU A 20 -4.45 2.61 -2.01
C LEU A 20 -5.48 3.52 -2.68
N HIS A 21 -5.05 4.61 -3.33
CA HIS A 21 -5.94 5.52 -4.04
C HIS A 21 -6.74 4.81 -5.13
N VAL A 22 -6.10 3.97 -5.92
CA VAL A 22 -6.76 3.18 -6.97
C VAL A 22 -7.77 2.19 -6.40
N MET A 23 -7.46 1.55 -5.28
CA MET A 23 -8.39 0.63 -4.62
C MET A 23 -9.61 1.37 -4.05
N ILE A 24 -9.42 2.56 -3.48
CA ILE A 24 -10.53 3.44 -3.02
C ILE A 24 -11.38 3.85 -4.21
N ASP A 25 -10.78 4.36 -5.27
CA ASP A 25 -11.47 4.79 -6.49
C ASP A 25 -12.36 3.68 -7.08
N LEU A 26 -11.82 2.47 -7.15
CA LEU A 26 -12.58 1.31 -7.63
C LEU A 26 -13.72 0.95 -6.68
N ALA A 27 -13.49 1.00 -5.35
CA ALA A 27 -14.51 0.71 -4.36
C ALA A 27 -15.69 1.67 -4.44
N GLU A 28 -15.43 2.96 -4.70
CA GLU A 28 -16.44 4.00 -4.84
C GLU A 28 -17.24 3.91 -6.15
N HIS A 29 -16.63 3.40 -7.24
CA HIS A 29 -17.24 3.38 -8.57
C HIS A 29 -17.66 1.98 -9.05
N GLN A 30 -17.49 0.93 -8.26
CA GLN A 30 -17.79 -0.45 -8.67
C GLN A 30 -19.28 -0.77 -8.83
N SER A 31 -20.18 0.08 -8.35
CA SER A 31 -21.64 -0.12 -8.51
C SER A 31 -22.06 -0.16 -9.98
N GLU A 32 -21.26 0.40 -10.89
CA GLU A 32 -21.50 0.46 -12.33
C GLU A 32 -20.83 -0.71 -13.10
N GLY A 33 -20.17 -1.65 -12.40
CA GLY A 33 -19.47 -2.77 -13.01
C GLY A 33 -17.95 -2.55 -13.14
N TYR A 34 -17.37 -2.87 -14.31
CA TYR A 34 -15.94 -2.66 -14.55
C TYR A 34 -15.63 -1.19 -14.82
N VAL A 35 -14.69 -0.62 -14.09
CA VAL A 35 -14.23 0.75 -14.26
C VAL A 35 -13.10 0.80 -15.30
N PRO A 36 -13.24 1.57 -16.39
CA PRO A 36 -12.23 1.66 -17.44
C PRO A 36 -10.91 2.25 -16.95
N LEU A 37 -9.78 1.71 -17.45
CA LEU A 37 -8.42 2.19 -17.11
C LEU A 37 -8.28 3.71 -17.25
N LYS A 38 -8.79 4.28 -18.35
CA LYS A 38 -8.69 5.70 -18.66
C LYS A 38 -9.38 6.58 -17.64
N GLU A 39 -10.51 6.14 -17.11
CA GLU A 39 -11.27 6.87 -16.12
C GLU A 39 -10.53 6.91 -14.78
N ILE A 40 -9.98 5.76 -14.34
CA ILE A 40 -9.15 5.69 -13.14
C ILE A 40 -7.92 6.59 -13.29
N ALA A 41 -7.23 6.50 -14.43
CA ALA A 41 -6.02 7.29 -14.70
C ALA A 41 -6.31 8.80 -14.66
N ALA A 42 -7.45 9.21 -15.24
CA ALA A 42 -7.88 10.61 -15.25
C ALA A 42 -8.21 11.13 -13.83
N ARG A 43 -8.98 10.37 -13.04
CA ARG A 43 -9.32 10.77 -11.67
C ARG A 43 -8.11 10.81 -10.76
N GLN A 44 -7.15 9.88 -10.92
CA GLN A 44 -5.94 9.81 -10.12
C GLN A 44 -4.80 10.70 -10.66
N GLU A 45 -5.00 11.39 -11.77
CA GLU A 45 -4.01 12.28 -12.42
C GLU A 45 -2.66 11.57 -12.69
N ILE A 46 -2.70 10.30 -13.08
CA ILE A 46 -1.51 9.50 -13.41
C ILE A 46 -1.58 8.95 -14.85
N SER A 47 -0.40 8.64 -15.41
CA SER A 47 -0.36 8.02 -16.74
C SER A 47 -0.97 6.61 -16.73
N GLU A 48 -1.67 6.25 -17.81
CA GLU A 48 -2.22 4.90 -17.98
C GLU A 48 -1.13 3.83 -17.83
N LYS A 49 0.06 4.05 -18.37
CA LYS A 49 1.19 3.12 -18.25
C LYS A 49 1.64 2.89 -16.81
N TYR A 50 1.66 3.96 -16.00
CA TYR A 50 2.00 3.83 -14.58
C TYR A 50 0.89 3.09 -13.82
N LEU A 51 -0.37 3.44 -14.09
CA LEU A 51 -1.52 2.76 -13.51
C LEU A 51 -1.53 1.26 -13.84
N GLU A 52 -1.25 0.88 -15.10
CA GLU A 52 -1.13 -0.54 -15.50
C GLU A 52 -0.11 -1.31 -14.66
N SER A 53 1.01 -0.67 -14.31
CA SER A 53 2.05 -1.28 -13.47
C SER A 53 1.56 -1.60 -12.04
N ILE A 54 0.62 -0.80 -11.53
CA ILE A 54 -0.01 -0.99 -10.22
C ILE A 54 -1.07 -2.08 -10.32
N LEU A 55 -2.00 -1.94 -11.29
CA LEU A 55 -3.11 -2.86 -11.50
C LEU A 55 -2.63 -4.29 -11.78
N LYS A 56 -1.52 -4.44 -12.51
CA LYS A 56 -0.93 -5.74 -12.79
C LYS A 56 -0.65 -6.55 -11.52
N VAL A 57 -0.07 -5.92 -10.50
CA VAL A 57 0.23 -6.57 -9.23
C VAL A 57 -1.05 -6.94 -8.49
N LEU A 58 -2.02 -6.04 -8.45
CA LEU A 58 -3.30 -6.25 -7.76
C LEU A 58 -4.13 -7.36 -8.43
N VAL A 59 -4.12 -7.44 -9.76
CA VAL A 59 -4.80 -8.52 -10.52
C VAL A 59 -4.10 -9.85 -10.33
N GLN A 60 -2.76 -9.91 -10.39
CA GLN A 60 -1.99 -11.13 -10.16
C GLN A 60 -2.26 -11.75 -8.78
N GLN A 61 -2.49 -10.92 -7.78
CA GLN A 61 -2.78 -11.33 -6.41
C GLN A 61 -4.28 -11.46 -6.13
N ARG A 62 -5.11 -11.40 -7.17
CA ARG A 62 -6.57 -11.55 -7.08
C ARG A 62 -7.26 -10.54 -6.15
N PHE A 63 -6.67 -9.36 -5.98
CA PHE A 63 -7.32 -8.22 -5.32
C PHE A 63 -8.29 -7.54 -6.28
N LEU A 64 -7.95 -7.53 -7.55
CA LEU A 64 -8.78 -7.03 -8.64
C LEU A 64 -9.00 -8.10 -9.69
N GLU A 65 -10.08 -7.98 -10.42
CA GLU A 65 -10.25 -8.65 -11.70
C GLU A 65 -10.31 -7.63 -12.82
N GLY A 66 -9.80 -8.02 -13.99
CA GLY A 66 -9.76 -7.20 -15.18
C GLY A 66 -10.50 -7.87 -16.32
N LEU A 67 -11.32 -7.11 -17.04
CA LEU A 67 -11.99 -7.53 -18.27
C LEU A 67 -11.43 -6.73 -19.45
N ARG A 68 -11.07 -7.44 -20.53
CA ARG A 68 -10.56 -6.82 -21.78
C ARG A 68 -11.71 -6.54 -22.75
N GLY A 69 -11.51 -5.55 -23.61
CA GLY A 69 -12.42 -5.24 -24.72
C GLY A 69 -13.42 -4.13 -24.40
N LYS A 70 -14.47 -4.05 -25.25
CA LYS A 70 -15.51 -3.03 -25.11
C LYS A 70 -16.30 -3.24 -23.80
N GLY A 71 -16.38 -2.20 -22.98
CA GLY A 71 -16.99 -2.28 -21.65
C GLY A 71 -16.08 -2.95 -20.61
N GLY A 72 -14.78 -3.15 -20.94
CA GLY A 72 -13.79 -3.70 -20.02
C GLY A 72 -13.22 -2.65 -19.05
N GLY A 73 -12.48 -3.14 -18.09
CA GLY A 73 -11.89 -2.34 -17.01
C GLY A 73 -11.50 -3.22 -15.84
N TYR A 74 -11.56 -2.66 -14.67
CA TYR A 74 -11.16 -3.32 -13.42
C TYR A 74 -12.25 -3.18 -12.37
N LYS A 75 -12.36 -4.18 -11.50
CA LYS A 75 -13.23 -4.11 -10.31
C LYS A 75 -12.63 -4.90 -9.16
N LEU A 76 -13.09 -4.64 -7.96
CA LEU A 76 -12.74 -5.42 -6.76
C LEU A 76 -13.28 -6.85 -6.87
N THR A 77 -12.54 -7.82 -6.35
CA THR A 77 -12.97 -9.23 -6.29
C THR A 77 -13.76 -9.56 -5.02
N ARG A 78 -13.71 -8.68 -4.03
CA ARG A 78 -14.30 -8.87 -2.70
C ARG A 78 -14.89 -7.54 -2.19
N ALA A 79 -15.64 -7.61 -1.09
CA ALA A 79 -16.15 -6.42 -0.43
C ALA A 79 -15.03 -5.55 0.18
N PRO A 80 -15.14 -4.21 0.16
CA PRO A 80 -14.11 -3.28 0.65
C PRO A 80 -13.65 -3.53 2.09
N GLU A 81 -14.54 -4.02 2.96
CA GLU A 81 -14.25 -4.36 4.36
C GLU A 81 -13.24 -5.49 4.52
N THR A 82 -13.03 -6.29 3.48
CA THR A 82 -12.13 -7.44 3.50
C THR A 82 -10.70 -7.13 3.09
N TYR A 83 -10.44 -5.92 2.60
CA TYR A 83 -9.09 -5.47 2.26
C TYR A 83 -8.54 -4.61 3.37
N THR A 84 -7.41 -5.00 3.95
CA THR A 84 -6.69 -4.15 4.89
C THR A 84 -5.62 -3.31 4.17
N VAL A 85 -5.31 -2.15 4.72
CA VAL A 85 -4.22 -1.29 4.22
C VAL A 85 -2.91 -2.07 4.20
N GLY A 86 -2.63 -2.84 5.27
CA GLY A 86 -1.44 -3.68 5.35
C GLY A 86 -1.36 -4.71 4.22
N SER A 87 -2.48 -5.37 3.89
CA SER A 87 -2.52 -6.35 2.79
C SER A 87 -2.22 -5.72 1.43
N ILE A 88 -2.77 -4.53 1.15
CA ILE A 88 -2.53 -3.81 -0.10
C ILE A 88 -1.07 -3.34 -0.20
N LEU A 89 -0.53 -2.77 0.87
CA LEU A 89 0.84 -2.27 0.89
C LEU A 89 1.87 -3.39 0.75
N ARG A 90 1.69 -4.55 1.39
CA ARG A 90 2.60 -5.69 1.24
C ARG A 90 2.69 -6.19 -0.21
N LEU A 91 1.64 -6.06 -1.00
CA LEU A 91 1.68 -6.42 -2.43
C LEU A 91 2.58 -5.50 -3.25
N THR A 92 2.65 -4.23 -2.90
CA THR A 92 3.39 -3.22 -3.66
C THR A 92 4.82 -3.01 -3.17
N GLU A 93 5.03 -3.11 -1.86
CA GLU A 93 6.32 -2.89 -1.20
C GLU A 93 7.14 -4.19 -1.03
N GLY A 94 6.47 -5.34 -0.98
CA GLY A 94 7.06 -6.63 -0.64
C GLY A 94 7.21 -6.82 0.87
N SER A 95 7.88 -5.90 1.55
CA SER A 95 8.05 -5.92 3.01
C SER A 95 7.66 -4.58 3.62
N LEU A 96 7.05 -4.62 4.79
CA LEU A 96 6.78 -3.44 5.62
C LEU A 96 7.65 -3.41 6.88
N ALA A 97 8.65 -4.30 6.95
CA ALA A 97 9.54 -4.38 8.10
C ALA A 97 10.29 -3.06 8.34
N THR A 98 10.36 -2.66 9.59
CA THR A 98 11.02 -1.41 10.00
C THR A 98 12.53 -1.47 9.89
N VAL A 99 13.10 -2.66 10.01
CA VAL A 99 14.54 -2.95 9.88
C VAL A 99 14.75 -4.27 9.17
N ALA A 100 15.87 -4.41 8.45
CA ALA A 100 16.16 -5.58 7.64
C ALA A 100 16.19 -6.92 8.41
N CYS A 101 16.55 -6.91 9.68
CA CYS A 101 16.56 -8.13 10.51
C CYS A 101 15.17 -8.61 10.95
N LEU A 102 14.11 -7.85 10.65
CA LEU A 102 12.71 -8.23 10.86
C LEU A 102 11.99 -8.59 9.57
N GLU A 103 12.65 -8.50 8.42
CA GLU A 103 12.07 -8.96 7.15
C GLU A 103 11.77 -10.46 7.19
N GLU A 104 10.65 -10.84 6.61
CA GLU A 104 10.30 -12.25 6.48
C GLU A 104 11.34 -13.00 5.64
N GLY A 105 11.86 -14.11 6.19
CA GLY A 105 12.94 -14.87 5.56
C GLY A 105 14.33 -14.26 5.70
N ALA A 106 14.50 -13.18 6.46
CA ALA A 106 15.81 -12.62 6.73
C ALA A 106 16.71 -13.63 7.49
N PRO A 107 18.00 -13.71 7.18
CA PRO A 107 18.93 -14.54 7.96
C PRO A 107 19.01 -14.01 9.40
N ALA A 108 19.14 -14.92 10.35
CA ALA A 108 19.30 -14.55 11.76
C ALA A 108 20.49 -13.58 11.92
N CYS A 109 20.25 -12.45 12.57
CA CYS A 109 21.31 -11.49 12.84
C CYS A 109 22.33 -12.09 13.82
N PRO A 110 23.62 -12.19 13.47
CA PRO A 110 24.65 -12.76 14.36
C PRO A 110 24.77 -12.05 15.72
N ARG A 111 24.33 -10.79 15.78
CA ARG A 111 24.40 -9.95 17.00
C ARG A 111 23.06 -9.86 17.74
N MET A 112 22.07 -10.66 17.36
CA MET A 112 20.71 -10.56 17.90
C MET A 112 20.66 -10.74 19.41
N ALA A 113 21.44 -11.69 19.96
CA ALA A 113 21.48 -11.96 21.39
C ALA A 113 22.02 -10.78 22.24
N GLU A 114 22.86 -9.92 21.66
CA GLU A 114 23.47 -8.76 22.31
C GLU A 114 22.81 -7.43 21.88
N CYS A 115 21.82 -7.50 20.98
CA CYS A 115 21.23 -6.31 20.39
C CYS A 115 20.23 -5.64 21.36
N ARG A 116 20.64 -4.56 21.99
CA ARG A 116 19.80 -3.79 22.93
C ARG A 116 18.64 -3.07 22.25
N THR A 117 18.71 -2.84 20.93
CA THR A 117 17.68 -2.14 20.17
C THR A 117 16.68 -3.08 19.51
N TYR A 118 16.95 -4.39 19.47
CA TYR A 118 16.05 -5.37 18.87
C TYR A 118 14.63 -5.34 19.46
N PRO A 119 14.44 -5.30 20.78
CA PRO A 119 13.10 -5.24 21.37
C PRO A 119 12.31 -3.98 20.98
N LEU A 120 13.01 -2.85 20.79
CA LEU A 120 12.41 -1.60 20.30
C LEU A 120 11.84 -1.78 18.89
N TRP A 121 12.68 -2.26 17.98
CA TRP A 121 12.29 -2.44 16.58
C TRP A 121 11.19 -3.50 16.43
N TYR A 122 11.29 -4.59 17.15
CA TYR A 122 10.28 -5.65 17.15
C TYR A 122 8.91 -5.12 17.58
N LYS A 123 8.87 -4.33 18.66
CA LYS A 123 7.63 -3.71 19.15
C LYS A 123 7.06 -2.70 18.14
N LEU A 124 7.92 -1.82 17.60
CA LEU A 124 7.51 -0.82 16.61
C LEU A 124 6.94 -1.48 15.35
N ASP A 125 7.62 -2.49 14.84
CA ASP A 125 7.19 -3.26 13.67
C ASP A 125 5.82 -3.92 13.90
N GLY A 126 5.63 -4.53 15.07
CA GLY A 126 4.35 -5.09 15.47
C GLY A 126 3.23 -4.05 15.54
N MET A 127 3.48 -2.87 16.13
CA MET A 127 2.50 -1.79 16.21
C MET A 127 2.10 -1.27 14.84
N ILE A 128 3.06 -1.11 13.92
CA ILE A 128 2.79 -0.66 12.55
C ILE A 128 1.96 -1.72 11.81
N SER A 129 2.37 -2.98 11.86
CA SER A 129 1.66 -4.08 11.21
C SER A 129 0.24 -4.20 11.75
N GLU A 130 0.06 -4.19 13.07
CA GLU A 130 -1.25 -4.27 13.70
C GLU A 130 -2.15 -3.10 13.28
N TYR A 131 -1.63 -1.87 13.28
CA TYR A 131 -2.39 -0.71 12.84
C TYR A 131 -2.80 -0.81 11.37
N LEU A 132 -1.86 -1.10 10.47
CA LEU A 132 -2.15 -1.20 9.03
C LEU A 132 -3.10 -2.36 8.70
N ASP A 133 -3.08 -3.43 9.49
CA ASP A 133 -3.99 -4.56 9.33
C ASP A 133 -5.37 -4.32 9.99
N SER A 134 -5.49 -3.34 10.89
CA SER A 134 -6.75 -2.94 11.49
C SER A 134 -7.58 -1.97 10.65
N VAL A 135 -6.93 -1.23 9.73
CA VAL A 135 -7.60 -0.26 8.86
C VAL A 135 -8.01 -0.93 7.56
N THR A 136 -9.30 -0.91 7.24
CA THR A 136 -9.86 -1.48 6.01
C THR A 136 -9.98 -0.46 4.89
N LEU A 137 -10.18 -0.95 3.66
CA LEU A 137 -10.50 -0.10 2.52
C LEU A 137 -11.82 0.67 2.76
N ALA A 138 -12.81 0.02 3.38
CA ALA A 138 -14.08 0.65 3.74
C ALA A 138 -13.89 1.79 4.75
N ASP A 139 -12.97 1.66 5.70
CA ASP A 139 -12.64 2.73 6.64
C ASP A 139 -12.04 3.94 5.91
N LEU A 140 -11.12 3.68 4.97
CA LEU A 140 -10.50 4.76 4.17
C LEU A 140 -11.51 5.54 3.33
N MET A 141 -12.55 4.87 2.80
CA MET A 141 -13.63 5.53 2.05
C MET A 141 -14.44 6.50 2.91
N GLN A 142 -14.43 6.34 4.23
CA GLN A 142 -15.14 7.20 5.17
C GLN A 142 -14.28 8.36 5.68
N TYR A 143 -12.98 8.35 5.42
CA TYR A 143 -12.11 9.46 5.84
C TYR A 143 -12.46 10.69 5.01
N PRO A 144 -12.59 11.86 5.66
CA PRO A 144 -12.76 13.10 4.93
C PRO A 144 -11.51 13.41 4.10
N ASP A 145 -11.70 14.09 2.99
CA ASP A 145 -10.57 14.64 2.25
C ASP A 145 -9.67 15.44 3.19
N ALA A 146 -8.36 15.28 3.03
CA ALA A 146 -7.39 15.83 3.96
C ALA A 146 -7.47 17.36 4.13
N GLY A 147 -8.11 18.10 3.20
CA GLY A 147 -8.33 19.53 3.30
C GLY A 147 -7.14 20.29 3.91
N ASN A 148 -7.41 21.43 4.54
CA ASN A 148 -6.40 22.20 5.27
C ASN A 148 -6.20 21.73 6.73
N GLU A 149 -7.03 20.84 7.25
CA GLU A 149 -6.96 20.40 8.65
C GLU A 149 -5.75 19.53 8.98
N TYR A 150 -5.24 18.78 7.97
CA TYR A 150 -4.06 17.91 8.11
C TYR A 150 -2.77 18.53 7.56
N VAL A 151 -2.77 19.81 7.24
CA VAL A 151 -1.53 20.52 6.91
C VAL A 151 -0.71 20.67 8.19
N ILE A 152 0.11 19.66 8.46
CA ILE A 152 1.08 19.73 9.55
C ILE A 152 2.05 20.86 9.20
N ASP A 153 2.05 21.93 10.00
CA ASP A 153 3.12 22.92 9.94
C ASP A 153 4.43 22.23 10.32
N ARG A 154 5.21 21.85 9.29
CA ARG A 154 6.51 21.21 9.48
C ARG A 154 7.52 22.03 10.27
N LYS A 155 7.19 23.28 10.57
CA LYS A 155 8.02 24.18 11.40
C LYS A 155 7.83 23.97 12.89
N SER A 156 6.77 23.26 13.30
CA SER A 156 6.49 23.01 14.72
C SER A 156 6.96 21.62 15.21
N VAL A 157 7.61 20.84 14.35
CA VAL A 157 8.19 19.54 14.71
C VAL A 157 9.71 19.66 14.74
N VAL A 158 10.24 20.30 15.79
CA VAL A 158 11.66 20.27 16.17
C VAL A 158 11.75 19.82 17.61
#